data_3231cb3aa2524df7c12c5f65497d31bd
#
_entry.id   3231cb3aa2524df7c12c5f65497d31bd
#
_cell.length_a   1.000
_cell.length_b   1.000
_cell.length_c   1.000
_cell.angle_alpha   90.00
_cell.angle_beta   90.00
_cell.angle_gamma   90.00
#
_symmetry.space_group_name_H-M   'P 1'
#
loop_
_entity.id
_entity.type
_entity.pdbx_description
1 polymer ?
#
loop_
_entity_poly.entity_id
_entity_poly.type
_entity_poly.pdbx_seq_one_letter_code
_entity_poly.pdbx_strand_id
1 'polypeptide(L)'
;MVTTRLALAVLAGLASTAAFAQDKPTLTIYTYDGFASEWGPGVPLKAGFEETCGCTVNWVAADSSIGTLRRVQLEGETSEADIIVGLDTAIAGEARATGLFADHGLALDNLALPNEWTDAQFVPVDYSHFAFMHDTDTMPQPPKSFEELIALPEDVKIAIQDPRSATPGLGLVLWVKAAYGDRAAEIWEGLRPHILTVTREWSESYSLFLDGEVDMVLSYTTSPAYHIIEDEDETIKAALFEEGHFPQIEVAGILKSSDQQELARDFLAYMASPEGQKVIPTTNWMFPVVDL
;
A
#
# COMPACT_ATOMS: atom_id res chain seq x y z
N MET A 1 12.17 -2.11 -94.28
CA MET A 1 11.31 -1.43 -93.30
C MET A 1 11.20 -2.32 -92.05
N VAL A 2 12.01 -2.00 -91.04
CA VAL A 2 12.04 -2.76 -89.78
C VAL A 2 11.50 -1.83 -88.69
N THR A 3 10.36 -2.16 -88.13
CA THR A 3 9.73 -1.38 -87.08
C THR A 3 10.11 -1.97 -85.69
N THR A 4 10.98 -1.19 -84.99
CA THR A 4 11.39 -1.50 -83.60
C THR A 4 10.29 -1.10 -82.66
N ARG A 5 9.76 -2.02 -81.85
CA ARG A 5 8.82 -1.77 -80.74
C ARG A 5 9.63 -1.58 -79.44
N LEU A 6 9.53 -0.41 -78.87
CA LEU A 6 10.04 -0.09 -77.54
C LEU A 6 9.05 -0.64 -76.50
N ALA A 7 9.50 -1.54 -75.61
CA ALA A 7 8.77 -1.99 -74.45
C ALA A 7 9.12 -1.10 -73.27
N LEU A 8 8.16 -0.39 -72.67
CA LEU A 8 8.29 0.39 -71.45
C LEU A 8 8.03 -0.53 -70.26
N ALA A 9 9.05 -0.80 -69.47
CA ALA A 9 8.91 -1.53 -68.20
C ALA A 9 8.61 -0.52 -67.08
N VAL A 10 7.42 -0.63 -66.52
CA VAL A 10 7.02 0.13 -65.32
C VAL A 10 7.48 -0.63 -64.08
N LEU A 11 8.51 -0.15 -63.39
CA LEU A 11 8.90 -0.62 -62.08
C LEU A 11 7.90 -0.02 -61.02
N ALA A 12 6.99 -0.84 -60.51
CA ALA A 12 6.21 -0.52 -59.34
C ALA A 12 7.09 -0.70 -58.08
N GLY A 13 7.56 0.39 -57.51
CA GLY A 13 8.25 0.38 -56.22
C GLY A 13 7.29 0.08 -55.09
N LEU A 14 7.41 -1.10 -54.47
CA LEU A 14 6.79 -1.44 -53.19
C LEU A 14 7.51 -0.66 -52.08
N ALA A 15 6.92 0.45 -51.65
CA ALA A 15 7.33 1.12 -50.43
C ALA A 15 6.84 0.29 -49.25
N SER A 16 7.71 -0.53 -48.68
CA SER A 16 7.49 -1.18 -47.39
C SER A 16 7.54 -0.11 -46.30
N THR A 17 6.40 0.31 -45.82
CA THR A 17 6.32 1.07 -44.54
C THR A 17 6.72 0.13 -43.45
N ALA A 18 7.97 0.22 -42.97
CA ALA A 18 8.34 -0.38 -41.70
C ALA A 18 7.53 0.33 -40.63
N ALA A 19 6.52 -0.35 -40.09
CA ALA A 19 5.86 0.04 -38.86
C ALA A 19 6.93 -0.09 -37.77
N PHE A 20 7.50 1.04 -37.33
CA PHE A 20 8.24 1.05 -36.08
C PHE A 20 7.23 0.69 -35.00
N ALA A 21 7.45 -0.46 -34.33
CA ALA A 21 6.78 -0.74 -33.08
C ALA A 21 7.15 0.42 -32.13
N GLN A 22 6.21 1.29 -31.85
CA GLN A 22 6.39 2.34 -30.87
C GLN A 22 6.53 1.63 -29.52
N ASP A 23 7.67 1.81 -28.85
CA ASP A 23 7.85 1.27 -27.51
C ASP A 23 6.69 1.75 -26.64
N LYS A 24 6.07 0.82 -25.93
CA LYS A 24 4.97 1.18 -25.02
C LYS A 24 5.50 2.09 -23.92
N PRO A 25 4.76 3.14 -23.54
CA PRO A 25 5.16 3.95 -22.40
C PRO A 25 5.24 3.09 -21.14
N THR A 26 6.22 3.34 -20.29
CA THR A 26 6.38 2.64 -19.01
C THR A 26 6.02 3.57 -17.88
N LEU A 27 5.12 3.12 -17.01
CA LEU A 27 4.75 3.79 -15.77
C LEU A 27 5.55 3.15 -14.63
N THR A 28 6.47 3.89 -14.03
CA THR A 28 7.29 3.41 -12.91
C THR A 28 6.67 3.81 -11.59
N ILE A 29 6.36 2.82 -10.76
CA ILE A 29 5.67 3.01 -9.49
C ILE A 29 6.53 2.49 -8.35
N TYR A 30 6.87 3.38 -7.41
CA TYR A 30 7.55 2.98 -6.18
C TYR A 30 6.53 2.56 -5.13
N THR A 31 6.80 1.44 -4.47
CA THR A 31 5.94 0.90 -3.42
C THR A 31 6.75 0.07 -2.42
N TYR A 32 6.12 -0.48 -1.40
CA TYR A 32 6.75 -1.42 -0.46
C TYR A 32 6.68 -2.87 -0.98
N ASP A 33 7.56 -3.73 -0.44
CA ASP A 33 7.72 -5.11 -0.92
C ASP A 33 6.42 -5.91 -0.93
N GLY A 34 5.62 -5.83 0.14
CA GLY A 34 4.36 -6.58 0.24
C GLY A 34 3.36 -6.22 -0.87
N PHE A 35 3.27 -4.93 -1.24
CA PHE A 35 2.35 -4.49 -2.31
C PHE A 35 2.75 -5.04 -3.69
N ALA A 36 4.06 -5.10 -3.96
CA ALA A 36 4.61 -5.56 -5.24
C ALA A 36 4.89 -7.07 -5.29
N SER A 37 4.72 -7.80 -4.17
CA SER A 37 4.96 -9.24 -4.10
C SER A 37 4.01 -10.05 -4.99
N GLU A 38 4.33 -11.33 -5.23
CA GLU A 38 3.50 -12.22 -6.04
C GLU A 38 2.07 -12.41 -5.48
N TRP A 39 1.91 -12.30 -4.17
CA TRP A 39 0.62 -12.38 -3.47
C TRP A 39 -0.04 -11.02 -3.24
N GLY A 40 0.70 -9.92 -3.48
CA GLY A 40 0.22 -8.55 -3.23
C GLY A 40 -0.68 -8.00 -4.32
N PRO A 41 -1.36 -6.88 -4.06
CA PRO A 41 -2.31 -6.26 -4.99
C PRO A 41 -1.66 -5.72 -6.25
N GLY A 42 -0.36 -5.46 -6.24
CA GLY A 42 0.38 -4.91 -7.40
C GLY A 42 0.30 -5.79 -8.64
N VAL A 43 0.29 -7.11 -8.47
CA VAL A 43 0.24 -8.06 -9.61
C VAL A 43 -1.10 -7.96 -10.36
N PRO A 44 -2.27 -8.16 -9.72
CA PRO A 44 -3.55 -8.04 -10.44
C PRO A 44 -3.86 -6.61 -10.88
N LEU A 45 -3.46 -5.57 -10.14
CA LEU A 45 -3.63 -4.18 -10.56
C LEU A 45 -2.86 -3.88 -11.84
N LYS A 46 -1.59 -4.32 -11.93
CA LYS A 46 -0.80 -4.22 -13.16
C LYS A 46 -1.48 -4.92 -14.32
N ALA A 47 -1.86 -6.18 -14.14
CA ALA A 47 -2.47 -6.98 -15.19
C ALA A 47 -3.73 -6.30 -15.75
N GLY A 48 -4.66 -5.88 -14.88
CA GLY A 48 -5.90 -5.24 -15.31
C GLY A 48 -5.69 -3.88 -15.98
N PHE A 49 -4.75 -3.07 -15.50
CA PHE A 49 -4.48 -1.77 -16.14
C PHE A 49 -3.79 -1.92 -17.50
N GLU A 50 -2.82 -2.83 -17.62
CA GLU A 50 -2.10 -3.08 -18.88
C GLU A 50 -3.00 -3.60 -20.02
N GLU A 51 -4.16 -4.22 -19.70
CA GLU A 51 -5.15 -4.63 -20.71
C GLU A 51 -5.72 -3.45 -21.50
N THR A 52 -5.80 -2.28 -20.89
CA THR A 52 -6.49 -1.11 -21.45
C THR A 52 -5.58 0.07 -21.78
N CYS A 53 -4.49 0.26 -21.05
CA CYS A 53 -3.65 1.47 -21.19
C CYS A 53 -2.72 1.44 -22.42
N GLY A 54 -2.42 0.29 -23.00
CA GLY A 54 -1.39 0.17 -24.04
C GLY A 54 0.02 0.49 -23.52
N CYS A 55 0.23 0.41 -22.22
CA CYS A 55 1.45 0.73 -21.50
C CYS A 55 2.08 -0.51 -20.83
N THR A 56 3.17 -0.28 -20.08
CA THR A 56 3.76 -1.26 -19.15
C THR A 56 3.84 -0.63 -17.77
N VAL A 57 3.40 -1.32 -16.73
CA VAL A 57 3.60 -0.93 -15.33
C VAL A 57 4.86 -1.60 -14.78
N ASN A 58 5.74 -0.81 -14.20
CA ASN A 58 6.99 -1.26 -13.58
C ASN A 58 6.94 -0.97 -12.08
N TRP A 59 6.75 -2.00 -11.27
CA TRP A 59 6.85 -1.89 -9.81
C TRP A 59 8.30 -1.87 -9.37
N VAL A 60 8.66 -0.89 -8.55
CA VAL A 60 9.97 -0.79 -7.89
C VAL A 60 9.73 -0.82 -6.40
N ALA A 61 10.00 -1.98 -5.81
CA ALA A 61 9.80 -2.19 -4.39
C ALA A 61 10.94 -1.57 -3.56
N ALA A 62 10.57 -1.02 -2.41
CA ALA A 62 11.47 -0.64 -1.34
C ALA A 62 11.16 -1.48 -0.11
N ASP A 63 12.12 -1.56 0.80
CA ASP A 63 11.97 -2.35 2.02
C ASP A 63 10.78 -1.91 2.89
N SER A 64 10.26 -0.68 2.69
CA SER A 64 9.18 -0.16 3.53
C SER A 64 8.42 1.02 2.89
N SER A 65 7.20 1.25 3.38
CA SER A 65 6.35 2.39 2.98
C SER A 65 7.03 3.74 3.27
N ILE A 66 7.60 3.92 4.46
CA ILE A 66 8.38 5.14 4.79
C ILE A 66 9.67 5.19 3.96
N GLY A 67 10.28 4.03 3.68
CA GLY A 67 11.46 3.92 2.83
C GLY A 67 11.23 4.45 1.41
N THR A 68 10.05 4.25 0.82
CA THR A 68 9.72 4.81 -0.50
C THR A 68 9.73 6.34 -0.48
N LEU A 69 9.15 6.95 0.56
CA LEU A 69 9.19 8.41 0.72
C LEU A 69 10.62 8.93 0.88
N ARG A 70 11.44 8.28 1.71
CA ARG A 70 12.86 8.65 1.91
C ARG A 70 13.66 8.56 0.62
N ARG A 71 13.41 7.52 -0.19
CA ARG A 71 14.05 7.36 -1.48
C ARG A 71 13.72 8.53 -2.41
N VAL A 72 12.47 8.89 -2.56
CA VAL A 72 12.05 10.01 -3.41
C VAL A 72 12.55 11.35 -2.87
N GLN A 73 12.61 11.54 -1.55
CA GLN A 73 13.23 12.72 -0.95
C GLN A 73 14.72 12.85 -1.32
N LEU A 74 15.46 11.74 -1.39
CA LEU A 74 16.87 11.72 -1.79
C LEU A 74 17.06 11.94 -3.30
N GLU A 75 16.22 11.35 -4.13
CA GLU A 75 16.25 11.48 -5.58
C GLU A 75 15.75 12.86 -6.06
N GLY A 76 14.82 13.48 -5.30
CA GLY A 76 14.25 14.79 -5.59
C GLY A 76 13.59 14.85 -6.98
N GLU A 77 13.90 15.90 -7.73
CA GLU A 77 13.37 16.11 -9.10
C GLU A 77 13.94 15.13 -10.13
N THR A 78 14.94 14.32 -9.76
CA THR A 78 15.54 13.30 -10.64
C THR A 78 15.00 11.90 -10.37
N SER A 79 13.96 11.77 -9.56
CA SER A 79 13.32 10.47 -9.31
C SER A 79 12.79 9.87 -10.61
N GLU A 80 13.02 8.58 -10.79
CA GLU A 80 12.48 7.79 -11.90
C GLU A 80 11.03 7.34 -11.64
N ALA A 81 10.50 7.57 -10.44
CA ALA A 81 9.13 7.22 -10.13
C ALA A 81 8.15 8.21 -10.75
N ASP A 82 7.10 7.68 -11.33
CA ASP A 82 5.92 8.44 -11.76
C ASP A 82 4.93 8.57 -10.60
N ILE A 83 4.76 7.49 -9.83
CA ILE A 83 3.83 7.38 -8.72
C ILE A 83 4.54 6.76 -7.51
N ILE A 84 4.13 7.16 -6.31
CA ILE A 84 4.33 6.38 -5.08
C ILE A 84 2.99 5.79 -4.66
N VAL A 85 2.98 4.50 -4.30
CA VAL A 85 1.87 3.80 -3.66
C VAL A 85 2.34 3.28 -2.30
N GLY A 86 1.50 3.34 -1.29
CA GLY A 86 1.80 2.75 0.01
C GLY A 86 2.27 3.74 1.07
N LEU A 87 2.12 5.03 0.83
CA LEU A 87 2.13 6.01 1.92
C LEU A 87 0.80 5.91 2.68
N ASP A 88 0.73 6.50 3.86
CA ASP A 88 -0.52 6.61 4.58
C ASP A 88 -0.80 8.02 5.07
N THR A 89 -2.00 8.22 5.64
CA THR A 89 -2.41 9.52 6.17
C THR A 89 -1.51 10.05 7.29
N ALA A 90 -0.78 9.18 8.01
CA ALA A 90 0.14 9.60 9.07
C ALA A 90 1.38 10.33 8.53
N ILE A 91 1.85 9.94 7.34
CA ILE A 91 3.03 10.54 6.69
C ILE A 91 2.70 11.42 5.49
N ALA A 92 1.43 11.46 5.04
CA ALA A 92 1.00 12.31 3.92
C ALA A 92 1.34 13.80 4.12
N GLY A 93 1.28 14.29 5.35
CA GLY A 93 1.69 15.66 5.69
C GLY A 93 3.17 15.92 5.43
N GLU A 94 4.04 14.99 5.78
CA GLU A 94 5.47 15.06 5.50
C GLU A 94 5.73 14.95 3.98
N ALA A 95 5.08 14.00 3.31
CA ALA A 95 5.18 13.84 1.87
C ALA A 95 4.80 15.13 1.13
N ARG A 96 3.70 15.76 1.51
CA ARG A 96 3.27 17.06 0.96
C ARG A 96 4.29 18.17 1.19
N ALA A 97 4.89 18.21 2.36
CA ALA A 97 5.90 19.23 2.70
C ALA A 97 7.18 19.14 1.84
N THR A 98 7.44 18.02 1.18
CA THR A 98 8.56 17.88 0.23
C THR A 98 8.37 18.76 -1.01
N GLY A 99 7.12 19.07 -1.37
CA GLY A 99 6.79 19.78 -2.60
C GLY A 99 6.93 18.97 -3.89
N LEU A 100 7.23 17.65 -3.79
CA LEU A 100 7.50 16.78 -4.94
C LEU A 100 6.25 16.22 -5.60
N PHE A 101 5.09 16.23 -4.93
CA PHE A 101 3.84 15.65 -5.42
C PHE A 101 3.03 16.65 -6.23
N ALA A 102 2.43 16.18 -7.33
CA ALA A 102 1.50 16.93 -8.16
C ALA A 102 0.06 16.76 -7.65
N ASP A 103 -0.82 17.68 -8.02
CA ASP A 103 -2.25 17.50 -7.80
C ASP A 103 -2.77 16.44 -8.79
N HIS A 104 -3.53 15.45 -8.28
CA HIS A 104 -4.06 14.37 -9.12
C HIS A 104 -5.18 14.82 -10.04
N GLY A 105 -5.98 15.81 -9.66
CA GLY A 105 -7.06 16.39 -10.49
C GLY A 105 -8.24 15.44 -10.78
N LEU A 106 -8.34 14.32 -10.06
CA LEU A 106 -9.41 13.33 -10.20
C LEU A 106 -10.65 13.78 -9.41
N ALA A 107 -11.84 13.53 -9.96
CA ALA A 107 -13.09 13.57 -9.22
C ALA A 107 -13.27 12.20 -8.51
N LEU A 108 -13.25 12.21 -7.17
CA LEU A 108 -13.34 11.02 -6.33
C LEU A 108 -14.70 10.99 -5.60
N ASP A 109 -15.78 11.09 -6.38
CA ASP A 109 -17.15 11.25 -5.84
C ASP A 109 -17.75 9.94 -5.29
N ASN A 110 -17.14 8.79 -5.58
CA ASN A 110 -17.68 7.46 -5.24
C ASN A 110 -16.93 6.75 -4.09
N LEU A 111 -16.20 7.52 -3.28
CA LEU A 111 -15.46 6.93 -2.18
C LEU A 111 -16.38 6.51 -1.04
N ALA A 112 -16.13 5.31 -0.51
CA ALA A 112 -16.81 4.71 0.65
C ALA A 112 -15.93 4.73 1.91
N LEU A 113 -15.23 5.85 2.13
CA LEU A 113 -14.40 6.04 3.32
C LEU A 113 -15.22 6.47 4.53
N PRO A 114 -14.76 6.19 5.77
CA PRO A 114 -15.43 6.64 6.98
C PRO A 114 -15.60 8.16 7.10
N ASN A 115 -14.73 8.92 6.45
CA ASN A 115 -14.73 10.38 6.41
C ASN A 115 -14.63 10.90 4.98
N GLU A 116 -15.10 12.11 4.74
CA GLU A 116 -14.96 12.79 3.46
C GLU A 116 -13.47 12.93 3.08
N TRP A 117 -13.16 12.63 1.82
CA TRP A 117 -11.81 12.75 1.27
C TRP A 117 -11.68 14.01 0.43
N THR A 118 -10.78 14.91 0.81
CA THR A 118 -10.60 16.21 0.16
C THR A 118 -9.15 16.51 -0.23
N ASP A 119 -8.27 15.50 -0.15
CA ASP A 119 -6.86 15.68 -0.51
C ASP A 119 -6.72 15.87 -2.01
N ALA A 120 -5.95 16.89 -2.42
CA ALA A 120 -5.74 17.20 -3.84
C ALA A 120 -4.53 16.47 -4.44
N GLN A 121 -3.61 15.97 -3.62
CA GLN A 121 -2.35 15.35 -4.06
C GLN A 121 -2.34 13.83 -3.90
N PHE A 122 -3.09 13.31 -2.93
CA PHE A 122 -3.11 11.88 -2.62
C PHE A 122 -4.49 11.27 -2.87
N VAL A 123 -4.47 10.11 -3.53
CA VAL A 123 -5.66 9.28 -3.80
C VAL A 123 -5.65 8.11 -2.81
N PRO A 124 -6.76 7.81 -2.12
CA PRO A 124 -6.82 6.68 -1.21
C PRO A 124 -6.79 5.37 -1.99
N VAL A 125 -6.08 4.38 -1.44
CA VAL A 125 -5.88 3.05 -2.03
C VAL A 125 -6.72 2.00 -1.32
N ASP A 126 -6.63 1.99 -0.01
CA ASP A 126 -7.37 1.13 0.90
C ASP A 126 -7.39 1.72 2.31
N TYR A 127 -8.07 1.06 3.25
CA TYR A 127 -8.03 1.46 4.64
C TYR A 127 -8.30 0.30 5.59
N SER A 128 -7.86 0.45 6.83
CA SER A 128 -8.23 -0.39 7.95
C SER A 128 -8.00 0.34 9.27
N HIS A 129 -8.02 -0.39 10.38
CA HIS A 129 -7.71 0.14 11.70
C HIS A 129 -6.66 -0.77 12.34
N PHE A 130 -5.68 -0.18 13.04
CA PHE A 130 -4.68 -0.97 13.75
C PHE A 130 -5.31 -1.79 14.86
N ALA A 131 -4.86 -3.04 15.02
CA ALA A 131 -5.25 -3.92 16.10
C ALA A 131 -4.12 -4.91 16.40
N PHE A 132 -4.09 -5.44 17.62
CA PHE A 132 -3.25 -6.59 17.92
C PHE A 132 -3.97 -7.87 17.54
N MET A 133 -3.27 -8.76 16.81
CA MET A 133 -3.75 -10.12 16.56
C MET A 133 -3.37 -11.03 17.72
N HIS A 134 -4.21 -11.99 17.99
CA HIS A 134 -4.00 -13.06 18.96
C HIS A 134 -4.62 -14.36 18.43
N ASP A 135 -4.14 -15.49 18.95
CA ASP A 135 -4.74 -16.81 18.73
C ASP A 135 -5.66 -17.16 19.90
N THR A 136 -6.93 -17.48 19.60
CA THR A 136 -7.93 -17.83 20.62
C THR A 136 -7.63 -19.14 21.34
N ASP A 137 -6.85 -20.05 20.78
CA ASP A 137 -6.45 -21.29 21.40
C ASP A 137 -5.43 -21.05 22.53
N THR A 138 -4.53 -20.08 22.36
CA THR A 138 -3.51 -19.72 23.36
C THR A 138 -3.96 -18.57 24.25
N MET A 139 -4.71 -17.61 23.69
CA MET A 139 -5.22 -16.41 24.38
C MET A 139 -6.73 -16.23 24.12
N PRO A 140 -7.60 -17.04 24.76
CA PRO A 140 -9.05 -16.96 24.55
C PRO A 140 -9.71 -15.68 25.09
N GLN A 141 -9.00 -14.93 25.92
CA GLN A 141 -9.44 -13.64 26.48
C GLN A 141 -8.33 -12.61 26.27
N PRO A 142 -8.25 -11.97 25.10
CA PRO A 142 -7.27 -10.94 24.83
C PRO A 142 -7.56 -9.68 25.65
N PRO A 143 -6.55 -8.81 25.86
CA PRO A 143 -6.77 -7.51 26.49
C PRO A 143 -7.71 -6.64 25.63
N LYS A 144 -8.52 -5.83 26.31
CA LYS A 144 -9.50 -4.94 25.66
C LYS A 144 -9.08 -3.46 25.72
N SER A 145 -7.88 -3.20 26.17
CA SER A 145 -7.29 -1.86 26.24
C SER A 145 -5.76 -1.96 26.36
N PHE A 146 -5.07 -0.86 26.13
CA PHE A 146 -3.64 -0.80 26.43
C PHE A 146 -3.38 -0.96 27.93
N GLU A 147 -4.28 -0.47 28.80
CA GLU A 147 -4.13 -0.65 30.24
C GLU A 147 -4.26 -2.13 30.65
N GLU A 148 -5.14 -2.89 30.02
CA GLU A 148 -5.22 -4.33 30.22
C GLU A 148 -4.00 -5.05 29.64
N LEU A 149 -3.50 -4.63 28.46
CA LEU A 149 -2.32 -5.21 27.84
C LEU A 149 -1.07 -5.08 28.73
N ILE A 150 -0.83 -3.88 29.27
CA ILE A 150 0.31 -3.64 30.16
C ILE A 150 0.16 -4.29 31.54
N ALA A 151 -1.03 -4.71 31.91
CA ALA A 151 -1.32 -5.44 33.16
C ALA A 151 -1.19 -6.97 33.02
N LEU A 152 -1.00 -7.49 31.81
CA LEU A 152 -0.74 -8.90 31.57
C LEU A 152 0.57 -9.36 32.25
N PRO A 153 0.75 -10.66 32.50
CA PRO A 153 2.05 -11.20 32.95
C PRO A 153 3.17 -10.83 31.99
N GLU A 154 4.37 -10.52 32.51
CA GLU A 154 5.51 -10.08 31.69
C GLU A 154 6.05 -11.13 30.70
N ASP A 155 5.66 -12.40 30.85
CA ASP A 155 5.94 -13.46 29.90
C ASP A 155 5.07 -13.41 28.63
N VAL A 156 3.95 -12.70 28.65
CA VAL A 156 3.17 -12.40 27.45
C VAL A 156 3.95 -11.41 26.58
N LYS A 157 4.25 -11.81 25.34
CA LYS A 157 5.10 -11.06 24.41
C LYS A 157 4.36 -10.59 23.19
N ILE A 158 4.75 -9.39 22.76
CA ILE A 158 4.24 -8.78 21.53
C ILE A 158 5.37 -8.45 20.56
N ALA A 159 5.07 -8.51 19.27
CA ALA A 159 5.90 -7.95 18.22
C ALA A 159 5.23 -6.69 17.63
N ILE A 160 6.02 -5.66 17.42
CA ILE A 160 5.59 -4.40 16.82
C ILE A 160 6.59 -3.98 15.73
N GLN A 161 6.23 -2.98 14.92
CA GLN A 161 7.11 -2.45 13.88
C GLN A 161 7.77 -1.15 14.33
N ASP A 162 8.93 -0.84 13.72
CA ASP A 162 9.67 0.40 13.98
C ASP A 162 8.94 1.61 13.36
N PRO A 163 8.53 2.61 14.16
CA PRO A 163 7.83 3.79 13.67
C PRO A 163 8.65 4.67 12.71
N ARG A 164 9.96 4.40 12.57
CA ARG A 164 10.85 5.13 11.66
C ARG A 164 10.91 4.52 10.26
N SER A 165 10.49 3.27 10.11
CA SER A 165 10.53 2.54 8.84
C SER A 165 9.16 2.08 8.36
N ALA A 166 8.27 1.66 9.25
CA ALA A 166 6.96 1.09 8.91
C ALA A 166 5.80 1.96 9.40
N THR A 167 4.82 2.20 8.54
CA THR A 167 3.62 2.97 8.89
C THR A 167 2.80 2.34 10.02
N PRO A 168 2.66 1.00 10.17
CA PRO A 168 1.99 0.43 11.33
C PRO A 168 2.67 0.79 12.66
N GLY A 169 4.00 0.79 12.70
CA GLY A 169 4.73 1.20 13.90
C GLY A 169 4.48 2.66 14.28
N LEU A 170 4.45 3.56 13.29
CA LEU A 170 4.07 4.95 13.49
C LEU A 170 2.59 5.05 13.92
N GLY A 171 1.72 4.28 13.31
CA GLY A 171 0.30 4.20 13.65
C GLY A 171 0.07 3.81 15.11
N LEU A 172 0.85 2.85 15.65
CA LEU A 172 0.80 2.50 17.06
C LEU A 172 1.18 3.69 17.97
N VAL A 173 2.22 4.43 17.60
CA VAL A 173 2.62 5.64 18.37
C VAL A 173 1.48 6.65 18.40
N LEU A 174 0.84 6.87 17.25
CA LEU A 174 -0.29 7.80 17.13
C LEU A 174 -1.53 7.28 17.88
N TRP A 175 -1.79 5.98 17.82
CA TRP A 175 -2.93 5.35 18.52
C TRP A 175 -2.79 5.51 20.03
N VAL A 176 -1.64 5.15 20.61
CA VAL A 176 -1.38 5.35 22.05
C VAL A 176 -1.50 6.83 22.43
N LYS A 177 -0.97 7.75 21.58
CA LYS A 177 -1.07 9.18 21.84
C LYS A 177 -2.50 9.69 21.74
N ALA A 178 -3.28 9.22 20.79
CA ALA A 178 -4.70 9.61 20.61
C ALA A 178 -5.57 9.11 21.79
N ALA A 179 -5.34 7.87 22.24
CA ALA A 179 -6.11 7.26 23.31
C ALA A 179 -5.76 7.84 24.69
N TYR A 180 -4.49 8.10 24.97
CA TYR A 180 -4.01 8.41 26.33
C TYR A 180 -3.45 9.81 26.50
N GLY A 181 -3.30 10.59 25.44
CA GLY A 181 -2.88 11.98 25.53
C GLY A 181 -1.55 12.15 26.28
N ASP A 182 -1.56 12.87 27.41
CA ASP A 182 -0.38 13.11 28.23
C ASP A 182 0.10 11.88 29.02
N ARG A 183 -0.75 10.85 29.15
CA ARG A 183 -0.40 9.56 29.75
C ARG A 183 0.26 8.57 28.77
N ALA A 184 0.44 8.95 27.49
CA ALA A 184 1.04 8.07 26.48
C ALA A 184 2.41 7.53 26.91
N ALA A 185 3.24 8.34 27.57
CA ALA A 185 4.55 7.89 28.06
C ALA A 185 4.44 6.79 29.12
N GLU A 186 3.44 6.85 30.00
CA GLU A 186 3.13 5.82 31.01
C GLU A 186 2.77 4.49 30.31
N ILE A 187 1.91 4.53 29.28
CA ILE A 187 1.54 3.35 28.51
C ILE A 187 2.76 2.74 27.82
N TRP A 188 3.63 3.54 27.21
CA TRP A 188 4.86 3.04 26.59
C TRP A 188 5.84 2.39 27.59
N GLU A 189 5.97 2.95 28.79
CA GLU A 189 6.77 2.33 29.85
C GLU A 189 6.17 0.98 30.29
N GLY A 190 4.83 0.87 30.33
CA GLY A 190 4.13 -0.38 30.62
C GLY A 190 4.23 -1.40 29.49
N LEU A 191 4.21 -0.97 28.24
CA LEU A 191 4.36 -1.86 27.08
C LEU A 191 5.77 -2.44 26.96
N ARG A 192 6.79 -1.72 27.39
CA ARG A 192 8.20 -2.06 27.20
C ARG A 192 8.57 -3.49 27.62
N PRO A 193 8.15 -4.04 28.78
CA PRO A 193 8.48 -5.42 29.16
C PRO A 193 7.79 -6.47 28.29
N HIS A 194 6.69 -6.14 27.60
CA HIS A 194 5.96 -7.02 26.72
C HIS A 194 6.55 -7.05 25.29
N ILE A 195 7.23 -5.98 24.85
CA ILE A 195 7.81 -5.91 23.52
C ILE A 195 9.01 -6.88 23.43
N LEU A 196 8.82 -8.01 22.74
CA LEU A 196 9.90 -8.93 22.44
C LEU A 196 10.85 -8.34 21.41
N THR A 197 10.29 -7.76 20.36
CA THR A 197 11.05 -7.20 19.25
C THR A 197 10.30 -6.06 18.56
N VAL A 198 11.10 -5.20 17.91
CA VAL A 198 10.65 -4.13 17.04
C VAL A 198 11.23 -4.41 15.66
N THR A 199 10.41 -4.92 14.76
CA THR A 199 10.84 -5.30 13.41
C THR A 199 10.89 -4.10 12.47
N ARG A 200 11.64 -4.22 11.37
CA ARG A 200 11.70 -3.16 10.36
C ARG A 200 10.42 -3.10 9.54
N GLU A 201 9.79 -4.27 9.30
CA GLU A 201 8.63 -4.44 8.46
C GLU A 201 7.51 -5.23 9.15
N TRP A 202 6.29 -5.09 8.61
CA TRP A 202 5.11 -5.79 9.10
C TRP A 202 5.22 -7.31 8.93
N SER A 203 5.68 -7.78 7.77
CA SER A 203 5.78 -9.21 7.46
C SER A 203 6.71 -9.95 8.42
N GLU A 204 7.82 -9.32 8.85
CA GLU A 204 8.75 -9.91 9.83
C GLU A 204 8.05 -10.16 11.18
N SER A 205 7.31 -9.17 11.69
CA SER A 205 6.61 -9.31 12.98
C SER A 205 5.46 -10.30 12.90
N TYR A 206 4.74 -10.30 11.76
CA TYR A 206 3.63 -11.22 11.56
C TYR A 206 4.09 -12.68 11.49
N SER A 207 5.22 -12.94 10.82
CA SER A 207 5.83 -14.28 10.80
C SER A 207 6.19 -14.77 12.20
N LEU A 208 6.75 -13.91 13.07
CA LEU A 208 7.05 -14.30 14.46
C LEU A 208 5.78 -14.71 15.23
N PHE A 209 4.66 -14.08 14.96
CA PHE A 209 3.38 -14.44 15.56
C PHE A 209 2.89 -15.80 15.04
N LEU A 210 2.95 -16.05 13.75
CA LEU A 210 2.55 -17.32 13.15
C LEU A 210 3.45 -18.48 13.57
N ASP A 211 4.74 -18.21 13.83
CA ASP A 211 5.71 -19.18 14.34
C ASP A 211 5.55 -19.42 15.87
N GLY A 212 4.67 -18.69 16.55
CA GLY A 212 4.42 -18.80 17.98
C GLY A 212 5.54 -18.22 18.86
N GLU A 213 6.37 -17.35 18.32
CA GLU A 213 7.46 -16.68 19.06
C GLU A 213 6.96 -15.51 19.91
N VAL A 214 5.76 -14.96 19.58
CA VAL A 214 5.06 -13.93 20.34
C VAL A 214 3.57 -14.27 20.47
N ASP A 215 2.95 -13.82 21.55
CA ASP A 215 1.54 -14.07 21.83
C ASP A 215 0.62 -13.14 21.06
N MET A 216 1.08 -11.94 20.74
CA MET A 216 0.33 -10.96 19.97
C MET A 216 1.24 -10.20 18.99
N VAL A 217 0.66 -9.73 17.90
CA VAL A 217 1.36 -8.90 16.90
C VAL A 217 0.52 -7.70 16.50
N LEU A 218 1.16 -6.54 16.33
CA LEU A 218 0.51 -5.38 15.76
C LEU A 218 0.20 -5.61 14.28
N SER A 219 -1.07 -5.49 13.91
CA SER A 219 -1.58 -5.64 12.56
C SER A 219 -2.88 -4.82 12.40
N TYR A 220 -3.90 -5.38 11.77
CA TYR A 220 -5.13 -4.67 11.40
C TYR A 220 -6.40 -5.44 11.80
N THR A 221 -7.49 -4.73 12.04
CA THR A 221 -8.80 -5.35 12.30
C THR A 221 -9.28 -6.25 11.16
N THR A 222 -8.75 -6.10 9.96
CA THR A 222 -9.05 -6.90 8.76
C THR A 222 -8.19 -8.15 8.61
N SER A 223 -7.06 -8.26 9.32
CA SER A 223 -6.11 -9.38 9.19
C SER A 223 -6.72 -10.77 9.41
N PRO A 224 -7.72 -10.98 10.28
CA PRO A 224 -8.36 -12.29 10.42
C PRO A 224 -8.99 -12.83 9.13
N ALA A 225 -9.36 -11.96 8.18
CA ALA A 225 -9.98 -12.37 6.92
C ALA A 225 -9.06 -13.29 6.09
N TYR A 226 -7.74 -13.04 6.11
CA TYR A 226 -6.76 -13.91 5.46
C TYR A 226 -6.86 -15.34 5.99
N HIS A 227 -6.77 -15.51 7.30
CA HIS A 227 -6.78 -16.84 7.92
C HIS A 227 -8.09 -17.58 7.70
N ILE A 228 -9.23 -16.87 7.76
CA ILE A 228 -10.54 -17.46 7.52
C ILE A 228 -10.69 -17.94 6.07
N ILE A 229 -10.17 -17.16 5.09
CA ILE A 229 -10.41 -17.42 3.67
C ILE A 229 -9.36 -18.36 3.08
N GLU A 230 -8.08 -18.16 3.39
CA GLU A 230 -6.97 -18.91 2.80
C GLU A 230 -6.56 -20.13 3.63
N ASP A 231 -6.59 -20.02 4.96
CA ASP A 231 -6.14 -21.08 5.86
C ASP A 231 -7.31 -21.89 6.45
N GLU A 232 -8.57 -21.48 6.23
CA GLU A 232 -9.77 -22.04 6.87
C GLU A 232 -9.66 -22.02 8.42
N ASP A 233 -8.93 -21.04 8.97
CA ASP A 233 -8.63 -20.89 10.39
C ASP A 233 -9.39 -19.69 10.97
N GLU A 234 -10.24 -19.96 11.97
CA GLU A 234 -11.00 -18.95 12.69
C GLU A 234 -10.38 -18.59 14.06
N THR A 235 -9.23 -19.15 14.42
CA THR A 235 -8.59 -18.93 15.72
C THR A 235 -7.87 -17.60 15.81
N ILE A 236 -7.32 -17.11 14.70
CA ILE A 236 -6.61 -15.83 14.64
C ILE A 236 -7.62 -14.68 14.59
N LYS A 237 -7.60 -13.84 15.62
CA LYS A 237 -8.56 -12.73 15.77
C LYS A 237 -7.88 -11.41 16.14
N ALA A 238 -8.59 -10.33 15.90
CA ALA A 238 -8.22 -8.99 16.36
C ALA A 238 -8.69 -8.79 17.81
N ALA A 239 -7.80 -8.35 18.68
CA ALA A 239 -8.15 -7.85 20.01
C ALA A 239 -8.82 -6.49 19.85
N LEU A 240 -10.09 -6.39 20.24
CA LEU A 240 -10.87 -5.17 20.09
C LEU A 240 -10.75 -4.31 21.36
N PHE A 241 -10.11 -3.15 21.23
CA PHE A 241 -9.84 -2.24 22.34
C PHE A 241 -11.00 -1.26 22.56
N GLU A 242 -11.35 -1.03 23.82
CA GLU A 242 -12.47 -0.17 24.23
C GLU A 242 -12.22 1.31 23.96
N GLU A 243 -10.95 1.76 23.89
CA GLU A 243 -10.56 3.11 23.48
C GLU A 243 -10.71 3.35 21.97
N GLY A 244 -11.15 2.34 21.22
CA GLY A 244 -11.26 2.36 19.77
C GLY A 244 -9.92 2.06 19.10
N HIS A 245 -9.93 2.09 17.77
CA HIS A 245 -8.80 1.71 16.93
C HIS A 245 -8.39 2.89 16.04
N PHE A 246 -7.09 3.14 15.95
CA PHE A 246 -6.57 4.23 15.11
C PHE A 246 -6.64 3.82 13.63
N PRO A 247 -7.24 4.67 12.76
CA PRO A 247 -7.39 4.34 11.35
C PRO A 247 -6.06 4.51 10.59
N GLN A 248 -5.86 3.64 9.59
CA GLN A 248 -4.91 3.83 8.52
C GLN A 248 -5.68 3.95 7.20
N ILE A 249 -5.38 4.96 6.40
CA ILE A 249 -5.79 5.06 5.01
C ILE A 249 -4.51 5.11 4.20
N GLU A 250 -4.29 4.08 3.39
CA GLU A 250 -3.16 4.01 2.49
C GLU A 250 -3.43 4.90 1.28
N VAL A 251 -2.39 5.57 0.78
CA VAL A 251 -2.53 6.56 -0.28
C VAL A 251 -1.47 6.44 -1.35
N ALA A 252 -1.81 6.91 -2.54
CA ALA A 252 -0.91 7.04 -3.68
C ALA A 252 -0.84 8.48 -4.18
N GLY A 253 0.33 8.89 -4.69
CA GLY A 253 0.52 10.24 -5.22
C GLY A 253 1.43 10.27 -6.44
N ILE A 254 1.17 11.20 -7.37
CA ILE A 254 1.92 11.41 -8.60
C ILE A 254 3.09 12.35 -8.30
N LEU A 255 4.29 12.01 -8.79
CA LEU A 255 5.44 12.91 -8.69
C LEU A 255 5.39 13.97 -9.79
N LYS A 256 5.79 15.20 -9.45
CA LYS A 256 5.90 16.31 -10.41
C LYS A 256 6.96 16.07 -11.49
N SER A 257 7.99 15.28 -11.16
CA SER A 257 9.05 14.88 -12.08
C SER A 257 8.61 13.90 -13.16
N SER A 258 7.47 13.26 -13.02
CA SER A 258 6.96 12.28 -13.98
C SER A 258 6.71 12.92 -15.35
N ASP A 259 7.25 12.29 -16.39
CA ASP A 259 6.95 12.60 -17.80
C ASP A 259 5.64 11.93 -18.27
N GLN A 260 5.04 11.08 -17.44
CA GLN A 260 3.83 10.29 -17.73
C GLN A 260 2.61 10.78 -16.94
N GLN A 261 2.46 12.10 -16.76
CA GLN A 261 1.41 12.69 -15.89
C GLN A 261 -0.02 12.23 -16.20
N GLU A 262 -0.38 12.06 -17.48
CA GLU A 262 -1.71 11.59 -17.87
C GLU A 262 -1.87 10.09 -17.55
N LEU A 263 -0.90 9.28 -17.93
CA LEU A 263 -0.90 7.85 -17.66
C LEU A 263 -0.92 7.56 -16.15
N ALA A 264 -0.21 8.36 -15.36
CA ALA A 264 -0.22 8.28 -13.90
C ALA A 264 -1.62 8.61 -13.32
N ARG A 265 -2.31 9.63 -13.85
CA ARG A 265 -3.70 9.92 -13.45
C ARG A 265 -4.66 8.79 -13.83
N ASP A 266 -4.51 8.24 -15.02
CA ASP A 266 -5.34 7.12 -15.48
C ASP A 266 -5.15 5.89 -14.59
N PHE A 267 -3.90 5.61 -14.17
CA PHE A 267 -3.62 4.53 -13.22
C PHE A 267 -4.24 4.77 -11.85
N LEU A 268 -4.13 5.98 -11.28
CA LEU A 268 -4.77 6.31 -10.01
C LEU A 268 -6.30 6.25 -10.10
N ALA A 269 -6.87 6.70 -11.22
CA ALA A 269 -8.31 6.60 -11.47
C ALA A 269 -8.76 5.13 -11.57
N TYR A 270 -8.00 4.28 -12.27
CA TYR A 270 -8.23 2.85 -12.32
C TYR A 270 -8.13 2.20 -10.94
N MET A 271 -7.08 2.50 -10.18
CA MET A 271 -6.86 1.96 -8.84
C MET A 271 -8.00 2.34 -7.87
N ALA A 272 -8.55 3.56 -7.98
CA ALA A 272 -9.70 4.02 -7.19
C ALA A 272 -11.07 3.63 -7.79
N SER A 273 -11.10 2.90 -8.90
CA SER A 273 -12.36 2.42 -9.51
C SER A 273 -12.83 1.12 -8.88
N PRO A 274 -14.14 0.77 -9.00
CA PRO A 274 -14.62 -0.54 -8.56
C PRO A 274 -13.85 -1.71 -9.17
N GLU A 275 -13.37 -1.57 -10.42
CA GLU A 275 -12.59 -2.63 -11.09
C GLU A 275 -11.23 -2.83 -10.44
N GLY A 276 -10.49 -1.75 -10.18
CA GLY A 276 -9.20 -1.83 -9.48
C GLY A 276 -9.36 -2.25 -8.02
N GLN A 277 -10.43 -1.81 -7.37
CA GLN A 277 -10.66 -2.09 -5.95
C GLN A 277 -11.09 -3.53 -5.64
N LYS A 278 -11.59 -4.29 -6.61
CA LYS A 278 -11.99 -5.70 -6.41
C LYS A 278 -10.86 -6.60 -5.88
N VAL A 279 -9.62 -6.25 -6.16
CA VAL A 279 -8.47 -7.08 -5.75
C VAL A 279 -8.06 -6.82 -4.30
N ILE A 280 -8.32 -5.62 -3.78
CA ILE A 280 -7.85 -5.18 -2.46
C ILE A 280 -8.27 -6.11 -1.31
N PRO A 281 -9.56 -6.51 -1.19
CA PRO A 281 -10.00 -7.33 -0.06
C PRO A 281 -9.32 -8.69 0.08
N THR A 282 -8.80 -9.26 -1.02
CA THR A 282 -8.23 -10.60 -1.06
C THR A 282 -6.74 -10.66 -1.42
N THR A 283 -6.09 -9.52 -1.62
CA THR A 283 -4.64 -9.46 -1.87
C THR A 283 -3.90 -8.52 -0.94
N ASN A 284 -4.56 -7.46 -0.44
CA ASN A 284 -4.02 -6.58 0.60
C ASN A 284 -4.74 -6.75 1.95
N TRP A 285 -5.85 -7.51 1.96
CA TRP A 285 -6.63 -7.80 3.18
C TRP A 285 -7.07 -6.55 3.92
N MET A 286 -7.39 -5.50 3.15
CA MET A 286 -7.84 -4.20 3.62
C MET A 286 -9.26 -3.92 3.11
N PHE A 287 -9.94 -2.96 3.69
CA PHE A 287 -11.21 -2.46 3.16
C PHE A 287 -10.98 -1.68 1.85
N PRO A 288 -11.79 -1.93 0.82
CA PRO A 288 -11.76 -1.13 -0.40
C PRO A 288 -12.28 0.28 -0.12
N VAL A 289 -11.80 1.26 -0.91
CA VAL A 289 -12.22 2.68 -0.77
C VAL A 289 -13.49 3.02 -1.54
N VAL A 290 -14.10 2.06 -2.22
CA VAL A 290 -15.38 2.21 -2.92
C VAL A 290 -16.30 1.04 -2.58
N ASP A 291 -17.61 1.21 -2.78
CA ASP A 291 -18.56 0.10 -2.69
C ASP A 291 -18.36 -0.88 -3.84
N LEU A 292 -18.30 -2.20 -3.54
CA LEU A 292 -18.08 -3.29 -4.49
C LEU A 292 -19.33 -4.11 -4.72
#